data_deb33aa58f9413e0827cdcbcdb3e44ce
#
_entry.id   deb33aa58f9413e0827cdcbcdb3e44ce
#
_cell.length_a   1.000
_cell.length_b   1.000
_cell.length_c   1.000
_cell.angle_alpha   90.00
_cell.angle_beta   90.00
_cell.angle_gamma   90.00
#
_symmetry.space_group_name_H-M   'P 1'
#
loop_
_entity.id
_entity.type
_entity.pdbx_description
1 polymer ?
#
loop_
_entity_poly.entity_id
_entity_poly.type
_entity_poly.pdbx_seq_one_letter_code
_entity_poly.pdbx_strand_id
1 'polypeptide(L)'
;MNMILGDIVEAVFKGVLRSAGVEFKDNDKVTLKLPHGQEIKGEYDMEMDGRIDDVKSASPWSYDNKFASFDTLAQGDSFGYVAQLVGYAEGAGKDVGGWWVVNKANGQFKYVDASEGVDKEAVLSDIQALVDYIDNDEPFERCYEPVEETFYRKKTGNWVLPSGCKFCSFKHKCHTNLQPRPSIPSKSKNPQEVDYTYIAPEYKYG
;
A
#
# COMPACT_ATOMS: atom_id res chain seq x y z
N MET A 1 11.01 10.91 1.77
CA MET A 1 11.69 10.75 0.46
C MET A 1 10.94 9.83 -0.51
N ASN A 2 10.31 8.73 -0.07
CA ASN A 2 9.58 7.81 -0.97
C ASN A 2 8.29 8.41 -1.58
N MET A 3 7.58 9.30 -0.90
CA MET A 3 6.38 9.96 -1.43
C MET A 3 6.75 10.92 -2.58
N ILE A 4 7.74 11.78 -2.39
CA ILE A 4 8.23 12.70 -3.45
C ILE A 4 8.64 11.94 -4.72
N LEU A 5 9.25 10.77 -4.57
CA LEU A 5 9.61 9.94 -5.74
C LEU A 5 8.37 9.39 -6.45
N GLY A 6 7.30 9.07 -5.72
CA GLY A 6 6.01 8.68 -6.29
C GLY A 6 5.45 9.81 -7.17
N ASP A 7 5.36 11.00 -6.63
CA ASP A 7 4.84 12.19 -7.32
C ASP A 7 5.64 12.53 -8.58
N ILE A 8 6.98 12.41 -8.51
CA ILE A 8 7.86 12.61 -9.68
C ILE A 8 7.59 11.55 -10.76
N VAL A 9 7.47 10.28 -10.37
CA VAL A 9 7.21 9.18 -11.31
C VAL A 9 5.86 9.36 -11.99
N GLU A 10 4.83 9.71 -11.24
CA GLU A 10 3.49 10.00 -11.77
C GLU A 10 3.53 11.17 -12.77
N ALA A 11 4.15 12.29 -12.41
CA ALA A 11 4.26 13.46 -13.27
C ALA A 11 5.00 13.15 -14.57
N VAL A 12 6.11 12.40 -14.49
CA VAL A 12 6.88 11.97 -15.68
C VAL A 12 6.06 11.02 -16.53
N PHE A 13 5.38 10.04 -15.94
CA PHE A 13 4.53 9.08 -16.66
C PHE A 13 3.41 9.81 -17.42
N LYS A 14 2.67 10.69 -16.77
CA LYS A 14 1.64 11.54 -17.41
C LYS A 14 2.23 12.41 -18.53
N GLY A 15 3.43 12.94 -18.33
CA GLY A 15 4.17 13.68 -19.36
C GLY A 15 4.47 12.84 -20.60
N VAL A 16 4.86 11.58 -20.42
CA VAL A 16 5.09 10.61 -21.51
C VAL A 16 3.78 10.33 -22.27
N LEU A 17 2.68 10.07 -21.57
CA LEU A 17 1.36 9.85 -22.19
C LEU A 17 0.94 11.04 -23.05
N ARG A 18 1.04 12.28 -22.52
CA ARG A 18 0.73 13.50 -23.28
C ARG A 18 1.60 13.64 -24.54
N SER A 19 2.89 13.35 -24.41
CA SER A 19 3.81 13.41 -25.54
C SER A 19 3.53 12.36 -26.60
N ALA A 20 2.93 11.24 -26.21
CA ALA A 20 2.47 10.18 -27.12
C ALA A 20 1.07 10.46 -27.72
N GLY A 21 0.43 11.57 -27.38
CA GLY A 21 -0.92 11.91 -27.85
C GLY A 21 -2.03 11.08 -27.20
N VAL A 22 -1.79 10.47 -26.04
CA VAL A 22 -2.80 9.72 -25.29
C VAL A 22 -3.68 10.71 -24.54
N GLU A 23 -4.98 10.63 -24.74
CA GLU A 23 -5.95 11.45 -24.06
C GLU A 23 -6.33 10.85 -22.69
N PHE A 24 -6.26 11.65 -21.64
CA PHE A 24 -6.73 11.32 -20.30
C PHE A 24 -7.08 12.62 -19.57
N LYS A 25 -7.92 12.51 -18.53
CA LYS A 25 -8.10 13.61 -17.57
C LYS A 25 -7.10 13.45 -16.45
N ASP A 26 -6.60 14.56 -15.97
CA ASP A 26 -5.66 14.62 -14.85
C ASP A 26 -6.38 14.33 -13.52
N ASN A 27 -5.60 14.27 -12.44
CA ASN A 27 -6.09 14.06 -11.09
C ASN A 27 -7.22 15.04 -10.73
N ASP A 28 -8.21 14.54 -9.99
CA ASP A 28 -9.29 15.35 -9.46
C ASP A 28 -9.75 14.81 -8.10
N LYS A 29 -10.34 15.71 -7.32
CA LYS A 29 -10.85 15.39 -5.99
C LYS A 29 -12.17 14.67 -6.07
N VAL A 30 -12.33 13.66 -5.24
CA VAL A 30 -13.56 12.88 -5.13
C VAL A 30 -14.00 12.75 -3.69
N THR A 31 -15.29 12.50 -3.53
CA THR A 31 -15.88 12.18 -2.22
C THR A 31 -16.71 10.92 -2.37
N LEU A 32 -16.23 9.85 -1.75
CA LEU A 32 -17.00 8.62 -1.57
C LEU A 32 -18.04 8.87 -0.47
N LYS A 33 -19.30 8.74 -0.80
CA LYS A 33 -20.41 8.78 0.16
C LYS A 33 -20.80 7.36 0.51
N LEU A 34 -20.71 7.03 1.79
CA LEU A 34 -21.06 5.72 2.30
C LEU A 34 -22.55 5.64 2.66
N PRO A 35 -23.17 4.44 2.61
CA PRO A 35 -24.59 4.22 2.90
C PRO A 35 -25.04 4.76 4.26
N HIS A 36 -24.19 4.71 5.30
CA HIS A 36 -24.50 5.18 6.64
C HIS A 36 -24.23 6.68 6.85
N GLY A 37 -23.90 7.40 5.77
CA GLY A 37 -23.80 8.88 5.75
C GLY A 37 -22.39 9.43 5.95
N GLN A 38 -21.39 8.58 6.17
CA GLN A 38 -20.01 9.03 6.24
C GLN A 38 -19.48 9.41 4.85
N GLU A 39 -18.47 10.28 4.83
CA GLU A 39 -17.81 10.74 3.62
C GLU A 39 -16.31 10.52 3.71
N ILE A 40 -15.72 9.84 2.70
CA ILE A 40 -14.29 9.70 2.54
C ILE A 40 -13.84 10.57 1.37
N LYS A 41 -12.92 11.49 1.63
CA LYS A 41 -12.35 12.38 0.61
C LYS A 41 -11.03 11.82 0.10
N GLY A 42 -10.82 11.93 -1.20
CA GLY A 42 -9.60 11.52 -1.85
C GLY A 42 -9.34 12.28 -3.15
N GLU A 43 -8.28 11.89 -3.84
CA GLU A 43 -7.89 12.42 -5.13
C GLU A 43 -7.37 11.25 -5.96
N TYR A 44 -7.97 11.01 -7.13
CA TYR A 44 -7.48 9.98 -8.05
C TYR A 44 -6.38 10.54 -8.94
N ASP A 45 -5.54 9.69 -9.49
CA ASP A 45 -4.41 10.13 -10.30
C ASP A 45 -4.85 10.50 -11.73
N MET A 46 -5.70 9.69 -12.36
CA MET A 46 -6.15 9.94 -13.73
C MET A 46 -7.47 9.23 -14.07
N GLU A 47 -8.20 9.79 -15.06
CA GLU A 47 -9.33 9.15 -15.72
C GLU A 47 -8.97 8.89 -17.19
N MET A 48 -9.10 7.66 -17.63
CA MET A 48 -8.90 7.25 -19.02
C MET A 48 -10.06 6.37 -19.49
N ASP A 49 -10.64 6.69 -20.63
CA ASP A 49 -11.77 5.96 -21.22
C ASP A 49 -12.96 5.72 -20.27
N GLY A 50 -13.23 6.71 -19.40
CA GLY A 50 -14.32 6.64 -18.41
C GLY A 50 -14.03 5.79 -17.18
N ARG A 51 -12.79 5.32 -17.02
CA ARG A 51 -12.31 4.52 -15.87
C ARG A 51 -11.33 5.33 -15.04
N ILE A 52 -11.32 5.07 -13.75
CA ILE A 52 -10.32 5.63 -12.84
C ILE A 52 -9.13 4.71 -12.78
N ASP A 53 -7.97 5.26 -13.07
CA ASP A 53 -6.66 4.62 -12.99
C ASP A 53 -5.79 5.31 -11.94
N ASP A 54 -4.86 4.54 -11.40
CA ASP A 54 -3.92 5.00 -10.40
C ASP A 54 -2.47 4.67 -10.85
N VAL A 55 -1.52 5.56 -10.55
CA VAL A 55 -0.11 5.41 -10.96
C VAL A 55 0.74 4.98 -9.77
N LYS A 56 1.40 3.86 -9.89
CA LYS A 56 2.27 3.33 -8.82
C LYS A 56 3.72 3.20 -9.25
N SER A 57 4.63 3.73 -8.44
CA SER A 57 6.05 3.46 -8.59
C SER A 57 6.43 2.21 -7.81
N ALA A 58 7.05 1.23 -8.45
CA ALA A 58 7.39 -0.05 -7.86
C ALA A 58 8.89 -0.32 -7.86
N SER A 59 9.39 -1.03 -6.82
CA SER A 59 10.71 -1.65 -6.91
C SER A 59 10.70 -2.76 -7.96
N PRO A 60 11.87 -3.19 -8.50
CA PRO A 60 11.89 -4.31 -9.44
C PRO A 60 11.16 -5.54 -8.93
N TRP A 61 11.40 -5.91 -7.68
CA TRP A 61 10.72 -7.05 -7.08
C TRP A 61 9.20 -6.86 -7.01
N SER A 62 8.72 -5.70 -6.55
CA SER A 62 7.28 -5.41 -6.50
C SER A 62 6.66 -5.35 -7.88
N TYR A 63 7.37 -4.79 -8.86
CA TYR A 63 6.94 -4.74 -10.25
C TYR A 63 6.72 -6.15 -10.82
N ASP A 64 7.67 -7.07 -10.58
CA ASP A 64 7.63 -8.41 -11.15
C ASP A 64 6.70 -9.36 -10.37
N ASN A 65 6.55 -9.17 -9.05
CA ASN A 65 5.85 -10.12 -8.18
C ASN A 65 4.52 -9.58 -7.65
N LYS A 66 4.51 -8.45 -6.92
CA LYS A 66 3.27 -7.91 -6.34
C LYS A 66 2.29 -7.44 -7.42
N PHE A 67 2.78 -6.76 -8.43
CA PHE A 67 2.00 -6.26 -9.56
C PHE A 67 2.04 -7.19 -10.78
N ALA A 68 2.25 -8.50 -10.59
CA ALA A 68 2.25 -9.47 -11.68
C ALA A 68 0.86 -9.59 -12.34
N SER A 69 -0.19 -9.55 -11.54
CA SER A 69 -1.60 -9.56 -11.95
C SER A 69 -2.47 -8.92 -10.88
N PHE A 70 -3.75 -8.70 -11.19
CA PHE A 70 -4.74 -8.28 -10.19
C PHE A 70 -4.82 -9.25 -9.02
N ASP A 71 -4.95 -10.55 -9.29
CA ASP A 71 -5.06 -11.57 -8.24
C ASP A 71 -3.88 -11.56 -7.28
N THR A 72 -2.67 -11.43 -7.83
CA THR A 72 -1.44 -11.37 -7.02
C THR A 72 -1.41 -10.13 -6.14
N LEU A 73 -1.87 -8.99 -6.67
CA LEU A 73 -1.97 -7.75 -5.93
C LEU A 73 -3.02 -7.86 -4.82
N ALA A 74 -4.22 -8.35 -5.13
CA ALA A 74 -5.35 -8.45 -4.20
C ALA A 74 -5.04 -9.39 -3.03
N GLN A 75 -4.41 -10.55 -3.28
CA GLN A 75 -4.00 -11.48 -2.22
C GLN A 75 -3.00 -10.90 -1.21
N GLY A 76 -2.19 -9.92 -1.61
CA GLY A 76 -1.16 -9.31 -0.77
C GLY A 76 -1.34 -7.81 -0.54
N ASP A 77 -2.56 -7.30 -0.63
CA ASP A 77 -2.84 -5.87 -0.57
C ASP A 77 -2.87 -5.30 0.85
N SER A 78 -1.71 -5.32 1.50
CA SER A 78 -1.54 -4.71 2.83
C SER A 78 -1.62 -3.18 2.86
N PHE A 79 -1.70 -2.53 1.69
CA PHE A 79 -1.79 -1.06 1.58
C PHE A 79 -3.18 -0.56 1.17
N GLY A 80 -4.13 -1.46 0.88
CA GLY A 80 -5.48 -1.10 0.48
C GLY A 80 -5.58 -0.47 -0.90
N TYR A 81 -4.72 -0.85 -1.85
CA TYR A 81 -4.76 -0.33 -3.21
C TYR A 81 -6.08 -0.62 -3.92
N VAL A 82 -6.64 -1.81 -3.68
CA VAL A 82 -7.94 -2.18 -4.25
C VAL A 82 -9.05 -1.31 -3.68
N ALA A 83 -9.10 -1.15 -2.35
CA ALA A 83 -10.09 -0.29 -1.69
C ALA A 83 -9.95 1.18 -2.12
N GLN A 84 -8.72 1.68 -2.29
CA GLN A 84 -8.43 3.02 -2.77
C GLN A 84 -8.98 3.24 -4.18
N LEU A 85 -8.67 2.34 -5.12
CA LEU A 85 -9.09 2.46 -6.51
C LEU A 85 -10.63 2.38 -6.65
N VAL A 86 -11.26 1.43 -5.96
CA VAL A 86 -12.72 1.28 -5.94
C VAL A 86 -13.39 2.50 -5.32
N GLY A 87 -12.88 2.99 -4.19
CA GLY A 87 -13.39 4.18 -3.52
C GLY A 87 -13.31 5.44 -4.40
N TYR A 88 -12.23 5.59 -5.16
CA TYR A 88 -12.08 6.70 -6.10
C TYR A 88 -13.05 6.57 -7.28
N ALA A 89 -13.18 5.39 -7.86
CA ALA A 89 -14.08 5.14 -8.97
C ALA A 89 -15.54 5.39 -8.57
N GLU A 90 -15.97 4.88 -7.40
CA GLU A 90 -17.30 5.14 -6.86
C GLU A 90 -17.53 6.62 -6.57
N GLY A 91 -16.58 7.29 -5.89
CA GLY A 91 -16.67 8.72 -5.59
C GLY A 91 -16.70 9.62 -6.82
N ALA A 92 -16.11 9.19 -7.93
CA ALA A 92 -16.13 9.85 -9.23
C ALA A 92 -17.36 9.51 -10.08
N GLY A 93 -18.15 8.49 -9.72
CA GLY A 93 -19.22 7.94 -10.55
C GLY A 93 -18.70 7.35 -11.86
N LYS A 94 -17.56 6.67 -11.82
CA LYS A 94 -16.83 6.09 -12.93
C LYS A 94 -16.60 4.59 -12.75
N ASP A 95 -16.16 3.95 -13.82
CA ASP A 95 -15.77 2.54 -13.77
C ASP A 95 -14.37 2.38 -13.11
N VAL A 96 -14.15 1.21 -12.52
CA VAL A 96 -12.84 0.83 -12.01
C VAL A 96 -11.94 0.49 -13.19
N GLY A 97 -10.77 1.09 -13.27
CA GLY A 97 -9.73 0.80 -14.24
C GLY A 97 -8.67 -0.13 -13.66
N GLY A 98 -7.49 0.42 -13.38
CA GLY A 98 -6.37 -0.39 -12.86
C GLY A 98 -5.20 0.46 -12.42
N TRP A 99 -4.02 -0.15 -12.44
CA TRP A 99 -2.78 0.51 -12.05
C TRP A 99 -1.79 0.57 -13.20
N TRP A 100 -1.33 1.77 -13.50
CA TRP A 100 -0.13 2.01 -14.28
C TRP A 100 1.09 1.89 -13.37
N VAL A 101 1.81 0.80 -13.50
CA VAL A 101 2.93 0.47 -12.60
C VAL A 101 4.25 0.77 -13.29
N VAL A 102 5.03 1.67 -12.71
CA VAL A 102 6.34 2.08 -13.23
C VAL A 102 7.45 1.45 -12.39
N ASN A 103 8.33 0.70 -13.03
CA ASN A 103 9.54 0.16 -12.41
C ASN A 103 10.55 1.29 -12.21
N LYS A 104 10.74 1.72 -10.97
CA LYS A 104 11.60 2.87 -10.62
C LYS A 104 13.10 2.65 -10.84
N ALA A 105 13.54 1.43 -11.17
CA ALA A 105 14.93 1.15 -11.48
C ALA A 105 15.29 1.37 -12.95
N ASN A 106 14.34 1.20 -13.89
CA ASN A 106 14.59 1.26 -15.32
C ASN A 106 13.55 2.01 -16.14
N GLY A 107 12.47 2.50 -15.50
CA GLY A 107 11.40 3.26 -16.17
C GLY A 107 10.43 2.41 -17.00
N GLN A 108 10.57 1.09 -17.04
CA GLN A 108 9.56 0.24 -17.68
C GLN A 108 8.23 0.38 -16.97
N PHE A 109 7.14 0.34 -17.72
CA PHE A 109 5.80 0.38 -17.15
C PHE A 109 4.90 -0.70 -17.74
N LYS A 110 3.87 -1.04 -16.99
CA LYS A 110 2.81 -1.98 -17.39
C LYS A 110 1.49 -1.55 -16.79
N TYR A 111 0.41 -2.06 -17.34
CA TYR A 111 -0.93 -1.91 -16.81
C TYR A 111 -1.37 -3.18 -16.10
N VAL A 112 -1.94 -3.04 -14.92
CA VAL A 112 -2.59 -4.13 -14.18
C VAL A 112 -4.06 -3.80 -14.10
N ASP A 113 -4.85 -4.46 -14.93
CA ASP A 113 -6.29 -4.25 -15.04
C ASP A 113 -7.02 -4.85 -13.82
N ALA A 114 -7.93 -4.09 -13.23
CA ALA A 114 -8.80 -4.53 -12.13
C ALA A 114 -10.27 -4.64 -12.55
N SER A 115 -10.63 -4.15 -13.74
CA SER A 115 -12.03 -3.94 -14.15
C SER A 115 -12.89 -5.20 -14.15
N GLU A 116 -12.32 -6.36 -14.51
CA GLU A 116 -13.05 -7.63 -14.56
C GLU A 116 -12.88 -8.49 -13.30
N GLY A 117 -11.82 -8.22 -12.51
CA GLY A 117 -11.45 -9.06 -11.36
C GLY A 117 -11.95 -8.53 -10.02
N VAL A 118 -12.34 -7.26 -9.94
CA VAL A 118 -12.75 -6.64 -8.68
C VAL A 118 -14.24 -6.83 -8.41
N ASP A 119 -14.56 -7.34 -7.23
CA ASP A 119 -15.93 -7.29 -6.69
C ASP A 119 -16.12 -5.94 -5.97
N LYS A 120 -16.63 -4.97 -6.73
CA LYS A 120 -16.82 -3.59 -6.26
C LYS A 120 -17.76 -3.51 -5.05
N GLU A 121 -18.83 -4.31 -5.05
CA GLU A 121 -19.84 -4.29 -3.97
C GLU A 121 -19.23 -4.86 -2.68
N ALA A 122 -18.48 -5.94 -2.77
CA ALA A 122 -17.77 -6.51 -1.62
C ALA A 122 -16.77 -5.52 -1.04
N VAL A 123 -15.96 -4.86 -1.89
CA VAL A 123 -14.97 -3.87 -1.45
C VAL A 123 -15.64 -2.66 -0.77
N LEU A 124 -16.74 -2.14 -1.32
CA LEU A 124 -17.48 -1.03 -0.71
C LEU A 124 -18.12 -1.42 0.63
N SER A 125 -18.63 -2.65 0.73
CA SER A 125 -19.12 -3.21 1.99
C SER A 125 -18.02 -3.30 3.05
N ASP A 126 -16.82 -3.73 2.68
CA ASP A 126 -15.67 -3.79 3.59
C ASP A 126 -15.23 -2.40 4.04
N ILE A 127 -15.26 -1.41 3.13
CA ILE A 127 -14.98 0.00 3.49
C ILE A 127 -16.00 0.50 4.50
N GLN A 128 -17.30 0.26 4.26
CA GLN A 128 -18.37 0.66 5.20
C GLN A 128 -18.17 0.00 6.57
N ALA A 129 -17.95 -1.31 6.60
CA ALA A 129 -17.74 -2.05 7.85
C ALA A 129 -16.53 -1.50 8.64
N LEU A 130 -15.44 -1.16 7.95
CA LEU A 130 -14.27 -0.55 8.60
C LEU A 130 -14.56 0.82 9.18
N VAL A 131 -15.33 1.67 8.47
CA VAL A 131 -15.71 3.00 8.96
C VAL A 131 -16.66 2.88 10.13
N ASP A 132 -17.66 2.00 10.08
CA ASP A 132 -18.57 1.75 11.18
C ASP A 132 -17.83 1.25 12.43
N TYR A 133 -16.86 0.36 12.26
CA TYR A 133 -16.00 -0.13 13.33
C TYR A 133 -15.26 1.02 14.05
N ILE A 134 -14.75 1.98 13.25
CA ILE A 134 -14.05 3.16 13.79
C ILE A 134 -15.03 4.10 14.49
N ASP A 135 -16.19 4.37 13.87
CA ASP A 135 -17.19 5.32 14.40
C ASP A 135 -17.86 4.79 15.67
N ASN A 136 -18.01 3.48 15.80
CA ASN A 136 -18.56 2.83 17.00
C ASN A 136 -17.53 2.67 18.14
N ASP A 137 -16.30 3.19 17.97
CA ASP A 137 -15.21 3.09 18.95
C ASP A 137 -14.94 1.64 19.42
N GLU A 138 -15.05 0.70 18.47
CA GLU A 138 -14.84 -0.73 18.73
C GLU A 138 -13.41 -0.99 19.22
N PRO A 139 -13.18 -2.01 20.04
CA PRO A 139 -11.86 -2.32 20.56
C PRO A 139 -10.84 -2.53 19.44
N PHE A 140 -9.72 -1.82 19.52
CA PHE A 140 -8.69 -1.86 18.49
C PHE A 140 -7.98 -3.22 18.47
N GLU A 141 -8.19 -3.99 17.40
CA GLU A 141 -7.54 -5.27 17.18
C GLU A 141 -6.27 -5.14 16.34
N ARG A 142 -5.29 -6.00 16.61
CA ARG A 142 -4.05 -6.04 15.82
C ARG A 142 -4.28 -6.74 14.50
N CYS A 143 -3.91 -6.10 13.40
CA CYS A 143 -3.94 -6.74 12.09
C CYS A 143 -2.86 -7.82 11.94
N TYR A 144 -1.76 -7.69 12.67
CA TYR A 144 -0.60 -8.58 12.56
C TYR A 144 0.07 -8.80 13.90
N GLU A 145 0.44 -10.03 14.18
CA GLU A 145 1.28 -10.37 15.32
C GLU A 145 2.78 -10.29 14.97
N PRO A 146 3.67 -10.04 15.95
CA PRO A 146 5.10 -10.08 15.74
C PRO A 146 5.53 -11.44 15.20
N VAL A 147 6.58 -11.44 14.39
CA VAL A 147 7.17 -12.65 13.79
C VAL A 147 8.59 -12.83 14.27
N GLU A 148 9.05 -14.08 14.35
CA GLU A 148 10.43 -14.36 14.67
C GLU A 148 11.35 -13.88 13.53
N GLU A 149 12.36 -13.08 13.88
CA GLU A 149 13.33 -12.56 12.92
C GLU A 149 14.12 -13.70 12.28
N THR A 150 14.23 -13.65 10.95
CA THR A 150 15.08 -14.55 10.19
C THR A 150 16.22 -13.78 9.51
N PHE A 151 17.44 -14.24 9.66
CA PHE A 151 18.60 -13.69 8.98
C PHE A 151 19.34 -14.80 8.24
N TYR A 152 19.53 -14.64 6.92
CA TYR A 152 20.03 -15.71 6.04
C TYR A 152 19.29 -17.05 6.23
N ARG A 153 17.96 -17.01 6.31
CA ARG A 153 17.06 -18.16 6.52
C ARG A 153 17.22 -18.88 7.87
N LYS A 154 17.96 -18.28 8.81
CA LYS A 154 18.10 -18.80 10.18
C LYS A 154 17.31 -17.93 11.13
N LYS A 155 16.60 -18.55 12.04
CA LYS A 155 15.91 -17.88 13.14
C LYS A 155 16.93 -17.30 14.10
N THR A 156 16.72 -16.06 14.54
CA THR A 156 17.64 -15.34 15.44
C THR A 156 17.19 -15.40 16.91
N GLY A 157 15.95 -15.85 17.17
CA GLY A 157 15.33 -15.74 18.49
C GLY A 157 14.79 -14.35 18.82
N ASN A 158 15.08 -13.31 18.01
CA ASN A 158 14.47 -11.99 18.13
C ASN A 158 13.07 -11.99 17.52
N TRP A 159 12.19 -11.12 18.01
CA TRP A 159 10.87 -10.92 17.44
C TRP A 159 10.73 -9.50 16.92
N VAL A 160 10.18 -9.36 15.74
CA VAL A 160 10.08 -8.11 14.99
C VAL A 160 8.67 -7.89 14.46
N LEU A 161 8.34 -6.65 14.18
CA LEU A 161 7.10 -6.36 13.48
C LEU A 161 7.17 -6.86 12.03
N PRO A 162 6.09 -7.46 11.52
CA PRO A 162 5.99 -7.84 10.12
C PRO A 162 5.98 -6.61 9.20
N SER A 163 6.25 -6.84 7.93
CA SER A 163 6.37 -5.78 6.92
C SER A 163 5.11 -4.90 6.81
N GLY A 164 3.92 -5.44 7.04
CA GLY A 164 2.65 -4.69 7.05
C GLY A 164 2.60 -3.61 8.13
N CYS A 165 3.32 -3.79 9.25
CA CYS A 165 3.37 -2.80 10.32
C CYS A 165 4.42 -1.70 10.10
N LYS A 166 5.35 -1.87 9.17
CA LYS A 166 6.53 -0.97 9.02
C LYS A 166 6.14 0.51 8.83
N PHE A 167 5.12 0.77 8.03
CA PHE A 167 4.64 2.12 7.71
C PHE A 167 3.31 2.46 8.40
N CYS A 168 2.82 1.60 9.29
CA CYS A 168 1.57 1.82 10.00
C CYS A 168 1.73 2.91 11.07
N SER A 169 0.90 3.95 11.01
CA SER A 169 0.90 5.04 11.98
C SER A 169 0.45 4.59 13.38
N PHE A 170 -0.25 3.47 13.46
CA PHE A 170 -0.78 2.92 14.71
C PHE A 170 0.14 1.88 15.39
N LYS A 171 1.28 1.54 14.78
CA LYS A 171 2.17 0.48 15.29
C LYS A 171 2.55 0.65 16.78
N HIS A 172 2.73 1.90 17.23
CA HIS A 172 3.05 2.19 18.64
C HIS A 172 1.86 2.06 19.60
N LYS A 173 0.61 2.13 19.08
CA LYS A 173 -0.59 1.81 19.86
C LYS A 173 -0.79 0.30 19.97
N CYS A 174 -0.54 -0.44 18.88
CA CYS A 174 -0.62 -1.90 18.85
C CYS A 174 0.47 -2.56 19.71
N HIS A 175 1.67 -2.01 19.70
CA HIS A 175 2.86 -2.59 20.32
C HIS A 175 3.58 -1.55 21.15
N THR A 176 3.31 -1.56 22.47
CA THR A 176 3.84 -0.55 23.42
C THR A 176 5.34 -0.72 23.73
N ASN A 177 5.90 -1.91 23.46
CA ASN A 177 7.30 -2.25 23.81
C ASN A 177 8.22 -2.27 22.59
N LEU A 178 7.94 -1.46 21.56
CA LEU A 178 8.78 -1.39 20.37
C LEU A 178 10.17 -0.81 20.70
N GLN A 179 11.17 -1.46 20.16
CA GLN A 179 12.57 -1.05 20.24
C GLN A 179 13.13 -0.87 18.82
N PRO A 180 12.95 0.31 18.20
CA PRO A 180 13.53 0.60 16.88
C PRO A 180 15.05 0.58 16.98
N ARG A 181 15.70 -0.27 16.19
CA ARG A 181 17.17 -0.39 16.15
C ARG A 181 17.64 -0.82 14.76
N PRO A 182 18.88 -0.50 14.40
CA PRO A 182 19.54 -1.14 13.28
C PRO A 182 19.49 -2.68 13.43
N SER A 183 19.28 -3.40 12.33
CA SER A 183 19.19 -4.87 12.33
C SER A 183 20.39 -5.48 13.08
N ILE A 184 20.12 -6.10 14.21
CA ILE A 184 21.13 -6.64 15.13
C ILE A 184 22.02 -7.70 14.47
N PRO A 185 21.49 -8.69 13.73
CA PRO A 185 22.32 -9.70 13.08
C PRO A 185 23.07 -9.19 11.85
N SER A 186 22.78 -7.97 11.39
CA SER A 186 23.39 -7.43 10.17
C SER A 186 24.80 -6.91 10.41
N LYS A 187 25.73 -7.30 9.54
CA LYS A 187 27.11 -6.77 9.49
C LYS A 187 27.29 -5.65 8.47
N SER A 188 26.20 -5.12 7.92
CA SER A 188 26.26 -3.99 6.97
C SER A 188 26.77 -2.72 7.67
N LYS A 189 27.47 -1.83 6.94
CA LYS A 189 27.82 -0.50 7.43
C LYS A 189 26.58 0.36 7.70
N ASN A 190 25.49 0.14 6.94
CA ASN A 190 24.22 0.82 7.08
C ASN A 190 23.12 -0.23 7.18
N PRO A 191 22.94 -0.88 8.34
CA PRO A 191 21.89 -1.87 8.52
C PRO A 191 20.50 -1.21 8.46
N GLN A 192 19.54 -1.95 7.93
CA GLN A 192 18.15 -1.50 7.90
C GLN A 192 17.62 -1.37 9.33
N GLU A 193 16.82 -0.33 9.59
CA GLU A 193 16.10 -0.20 10.86
C GLU A 193 15.00 -1.25 10.97
N VAL A 194 14.88 -1.86 12.12
CA VAL A 194 13.93 -2.93 12.45
C VAL A 194 13.23 -2.58 13.76
N ASP A 195 11.92 -2.75 13.80
CA ASP A 195 11.11 -2.57 15.00
C ASP A 195 11.07 -3.91 15.78
N TYR A 196 11.91 -4.04 16.80
CA TYR A 196 11.93 -5.21 17.69
C TYR A 196 10.83 -5.14 18.74
N THR A 197 10.12 -6.25 18.95
CA THR A 197 9.21 -6.44 20.07
C THR A 197 9.85 -7.24 21.20
N TYR A 198 10.83 -8.07 20.84
CA TYR A 198 11.66 -8.83 21.79
C TYR A 198 13.06 -9.03 21.20
N ILE A 199 14.08 -8.89 22.04
CA ILE A 199 15.49 -9.14 21.70
C ILE A 199 15.96 -10.27 22.59
N ALA A 200 16.48 -11.33 21.96
CA ALA A 200 17.01 -12.48 22.66
C ALA A 200 18.22 -12.10 23.57
N PRO A 201 18.38 -12.75 24.74
CA PRO A 201 19.38 -12.34 25.74
C PRO A 201 20.80 -12.23 25.20
N GLU A 202 21.20 -13.10 24.27
CA GLU A 202 22.50 -13.09 23.61
C GLU A 202 22.82 -11.82 22.84
N TYR A 203 21.79 -11.04 22.47
CA TYR A 203 21.92 -9.77 21.75
C TYR A 203 21.68 -8.52 22.59
N LYS A 204 21.32 -8.68 23.89
CA LYS A 204 21.00 -7.54 24.77
C LYS A 204 22.23 -6.72 25.20
N TYR A 205 23.40 -7.31 25.12
CA TYR A 205 24.64 -6.75 25.66
C TYR A 205 25.77 -6.61 24.62
N GLY A 206 25.43 -6.58 23.33
CA GLY A 206 26.33 -6.35 22.21
C GLY A 206 26.40 -4.92 21.76
#